data_dbef8d8c478387a444f2a191b7329bef
#
_entry.id   dbef8d8c478387a444f2a191b7329bef
#
_cell.length_a   1.000
_cell.length_b   1.000
_cell.length_c   1.000
_cell.angle_alpha   90.00
_cell.angle_beta   90.00
_cell.angle_gamma   90.00
#
_symmetry.space_group_name_H-M   'P 1'
#
loop_
_entity.id
_entity.type
_entity.pdbx_description
1 polymer ?
#
loop_
_entity_poly.entity_id
_entity_poly.type
_entity_poly.pdbx_seq_one_letter_code
_entity_poly.pdbx_strand_id
1 'polypeptide(L)'
;MMLQDKFISLEGKVAIITGAGQGIGLAIAQLYAKYGAAVAMVDVSDKCVEEAGKICELGTKAQAFKCDVTSEDDVKKTVEAVMKAFGHIDILVNNAGIIVRKTVLDTTVEEWDRCMDIGLKGTFLFSKHVVPIMIKEGGGVIVNTASGAAIKGVPDAAPYNAVKGGVAALTRGMAVDFGKYNIRVNCVCPGDILTPMLISEGLQTGKITTGDPQTPEEQAAFDAFISSCGDYRPLQRIGTAEQIAYTFLFLASDMSYYATGGSFVVDGGRCS
;
A
#
# COMPACT_ATOMS: atom_id res chain seq x y z
N MET A 1 29.65 -9.82 11.92
CA MET A 1 28.38 -9.26 11.43
C MET A 1 28.73 -8.36 10.25
N MET A 2 28.45 -8.77 9.03
CA MET A 2 28.84 -8.03 7.83
C MET A 2 28.04 -6.72 7.74
N LEU A 3 28.66 -5.66 7.21
CA LEU A 3 28.04 -4.33 6.99
C LEU A 3 26.69 -4.39 6.22
N GLN A 4 26.43 -5.49 5.50
CA GLN A 4 25.22 -5.68 4.69
C GLN A 4 23.91 -5.79 5.51
N ASP A 5 23.96 -6.32 6.75
CA ASP A 5 22.72 -6.57 7.51
C ASP A 5 22.13 -5.33 8.17
N LYS A 6 22.93 -4.29 8.40
CA LYS A 6 22.47 -3.05 9.07
C LYS A 6 21.59 -2.16 8.19
N PHE A 7 21.82 -2.11 6.87
CA PHE A 7 21.14 -1.17 6.00
C PHE A 7 19.69 -1.56 5.67
N ILE A 8 19.35 -2.85 5.76
CA ILE A 8 18.00 -3.37 5.49
C ILE A 8 17.19 -3.56 6.78
N SER A 9 17.83 -3.62 7.94
CA SER A 9 17.15 -3.84 9.22
C SER A 9 16.13 -2.74 9.53
N LEU A 10 14.97 -3.14 10.03
CA LEU A 10 13.96 -2.27 10.64
C LEU A 10 13.87 -2.50 12.16
N GLU A 11 14.91 -3.08 12.76
CA GLU A 11 14.96 -3.36 14.21
C GLU A 11 14.75 -2.08 15.02
N GLY A 12 13.82 -2.14 15.98
CA GLY A 12 13.46 -1.01 16.81
C GLY A 12 12.56 0.03 16.15
N LYS A 13 12.17 -0.15 14.86
CA LYS A 13 11.26 0.73 14.14
C LYS A 13 9.80 0.35 14.40
N VAL A 14 8.93 1.36 14.41
CA VAL A 14 7.47 1.19 14.44
C VAL A 14 6.88 1.64 13.11
N ALA A 15 6.14 0.75 12.46
CA ALA A 15 5.50 1.01 11.18
C ALA A 15 3.97 0.97 11.28
N ILE A 16 3.30 2.01 10.82
CA ILE A 16 1.86 1.99 10.53
C ILE A 16 1.67 1.57 9.07
N ILE A 17 0.79 0.58 8.82
CA ILE A 17 0.45 0.12 7.47
C ILE A 17 -1.07 0.12 7.33
N THR A 18 -1.61 0.94 6.42
CA THR A 18 -3.05 0.99 6.13
C THR A 18 -3.44 -0.02 5.05
N GLY A 19 -4.64 -0.60 5.14
CA GLY A 19 -5.07 -1.70 4.26
C GLY A 19 -4.23 -2.96 4.48
N ALA A 20 -3.87 -3.25 5.75
CA ALA A 20 -2.94 -4.31 6.11
C ALA A 20 -3.58 -5.70 6.27
N GLY A 21 -4.91 -5.81 6.16
CA GLY A 21 -5.62 -7.08 6.33
C GLY A 21 -5.47 -8.07 5.17
N GLN A 22 -4.94 -7.63 4.01
CA GLN A 22 -4.78 -8.49 2.83
C GLN A 22 -3.84 -7.88 1.78
N GLY A 23 -3.50 -8.66 0.75
CA GLY A 23 -2.79 -8.21 -0.45
C GLY A 23 -1.44 -7.58 -0.15
N ILE A 24 -1.13 -6.45 -0.82
CA ILE A 24 0.17 -5.77 -0.70
C ILE A 24 0.40 -5.29 0.75
N GLY A 25 -0.63 -4.73 1.42
CA GLY A 25 -0.49 -4.24 2.78
C GLY A 25 -0.12 -5.33 3.77
N LEU A 26 -0.73 -6.51 3.66
CA LEU A 26 -0.38 -7.68 4.47
C LEU A 26 1.05 -8.16 4.19
N ALA A 27 1.43 -8.26 2.93
CA ALA A 27 2.80 -8.66 2.56
C ALA A 27 3.86 -7.69 3.09
N ILE A 28 3.57 -6.37 3.09
CA ILE A 28 4.44 -5.36 3.70
C ILE A 28 4.54 -5.58 5.21
N ALA A 29 3.40 -5.81 5.91
CA ALA A 29 3.37 -6.04 7.34
C ALA A 29 4.21 -7.26 7.74
N GLN A 30 4.03 -8.38 7.04
CA GLN A 30 4.80 -9.61 7.26
C GLN A 30 6.30 -9.39 7.00
N LEU A 31 6.65 -8.69 5.92
CA LEU A 31 8.04 -8.45 5.57
C LEU A 31 8.71 -7.49 6.57
N TYR A 32 8.04 -6.41 6.97
CA TYR A 32 8.59 -5.46 7.96
C TYR A 32 8.80 -6.13 9.31
N ALA A 33 7.84 -6.95 9.76
CA ALA A 33 7.96 -7.75 10.97
C ALA A 33 9.17 -8.70 10.90
N LYS A 34 9.36 -9.40 9.77
CA LYS A 34 10.51 -10.29 9.52
C LYS A 34 11.86 -9.54 9.61
N TYR A 35 11.88 -8.25 9.27
CA TYR A 35 13.07 -7.39 9.35
C TYR A 35 13.17 -6.58 10.65
N GLY A 36 12.37 -6.93 11.68
CA GLY A 36 12.50 -6.46 13.05
C GLY A 36 11.62 -5.27 13.44
N ALA A 37 10.75 -4.77 12.54
CA ALA A 37 9.84 -3.69 12.91
C ALA A 37 8.70 -4.20 13.80
N ALA A 38 8.27 -3.36 14.73
CA ALA A 38 6.94 -3.48 15.32
C ALA A 38 5.90 -2.92 14.34
N VAL A 39 4.78 -3.62 14.13
CA VAL A 39 3.84 -3.32 13.06
C VAL A 39 2.46 -2.99 13.61
N ALA A 40 1.98 -1.77 13.38
CA ALA A 40 0.61 -1.34 13.58
C ALA A 40 -0.17 -1.58 12.27
N MET A 41 -0.95 -2.65 12.24
CA MET A 41 -1.75 -3.07 11.09
C MET A 41 -3.10 -2.39 11.14
N VAL A 42 -3.39 -1.50 10.20
CA VAL A 42 -4.63 -0.71 10.15
C VAL A 42 -5.51 -1.19 9.01
N ASP A 43 -6.74 -1.58 9.32
CA ASP A 43 -7.73 -2.01 8.33
C ASP A 43 -9.16 -1.81 8.86
N VAL A 44 -10.14 -1.73 7.98
CA VAL A 44 -11.56 -1.76 8.33
C VAL A 44 -12.06 -3.20 8.56
N SER A 45 -11.35 -4.19 8.03
CA SER A 45 -11.68 -5.61 8.09
C SER A 45 -11.14 -6.28 9.36
N ASP A 46 -11.95 -7.14 9.97
CA ASP A 46 -11.54 -7.95 11.13
C ASP A 46 -10.48 -9.02 10.78
N LYS A 47 -10.27 -9.35 9.49
CA LYS A 47 -9.15 -10.19 9.04
C LYS A 47 -7.80 -9.67 9.52
N CYS A 48 -7.67 -8.36 9.67
CA CYS A 48 -6.44 -7.73 10.14
C CYS A 48 -6.05 -8.22 11.55
N VAL A 49 -7.02 -8.53 12.41
CA VAL A 49 -6.77 -9.05 13.76
C VAL A 49 -6.15 -10.46 13.71
N GLU A 50 -6.71 -11.33 12.87
CA GLU A 50 -6.19 -12.69 12.66
C GLU A 50 -4.76 -12.67 12.13
N GLU A 51 -4.51 -11.85 11.09
CA GLU A 51 -3.20 -11.74 10.47
C GLU A 51 -2.14 -11.12 11.42
N ALA A 52 -2.52 -10.16 12.26
CA ALA A 52 -1.65 -9.63 13.29
C ALA A 52 -1.27 -10.71 14.33
N GLY A 53 -2.22 -11.57 14.71
CA GLY A 53 -1.97 -12.73 15.57
C GLY A 53 -0.93 -13.67 14.98
N LYS A 54 -1.06 -14.03 13.70
CA LYS A 54 -0.09 -14.88 12.99
C LYS A 54 1.33 -14.28 12.96
N ILE A 55 1.44 -12.96 12.80
CA ILE A 55 2.75 -12.28 12.83
C ILE A 55 3.34 -12.32 14.24
N CYS A 56 2.52 -12.16 15.30
CA CYS A 56 2.98 -12.27 16.69
C CYS A 56 3.51 -13.67 17.03
N GLU A 57 2.91 -14.74 16.47
CA GLU A 57 3.37 -16.13 16.66
C GLU A 57 4.80 -16.34 16.14
N LEU A 58 5.27 -15.50 15.22
CA LEU A 58 6.65 -15.50 14.72
C LEU A 58 7.64 -14.75 15.63
N GLY A 59 7.19 -14.30 16.81
CA GLY A 59 8.04 -13.61 17.79
C GLY A 59 8.19 -12.11 17.56
N THR A 60 7.40 -11.51 16.67
CA THR A 60 7.45 -10.09 16.33
C THR A 60 6.27 -9.33 16.98
N LYS A 61 6.42 -8.05 17.23
CA LYS A 61 5.33 -7.21 17.76
C LYS A 61 4.43 -6.74 16.61
N ALA A 62 3.20 -7.25 16.53
CA ALA A 62 2.18 -6.75 15.63
C ALA A 62 0.87 -6.51 16.38
N GLN A 63 0.14 -5.46 16.02
CA GLN A 63 -1.18 -5.19 16.58
C GLN A 63 -2.09 -4.64 15.50
N ALA A 64 -3.33 -5.15 15.45
CA ALA A 64 -4.36 -4.65 14.56
C ALA A 64 -5.12 -3.47 15.19
N PHE A 65 -5.45 -2.50 14.35
CA PHE A 65 -6.26 -1.33 14.67
C PHE A 65 -7.37 -1.22 13.63
N LYS A 66 -8.62 -1.34 14.08
CA LYS A 66 -9.78 -1.15 13.20
C LYS A 66 -9.97 0.34 12.95
N CYS A 67 -9.96 0.75 11.68
CA CYS A 67 -10.05 2.16 11.31
C CYS A 67 -10.67 2.31 9.91
N ASP A 68 -11.61 3.22 9.79
CA ASP A 68 -12.03 3.76 8.50
C ASP A 68 -11.11 4.93 8.14
N VAL A 69 -10.27 4.75 7.13
CA VAL A 69 -9.30 5.75 6.67
C VAL A 69 -9.96 7.03 6.13
N THR A 70 -11.26 7.01 5.85
CA THR A 70 -12.03 8.17 5.36
C THR A 70 -12.51 9.09 6.49
N SER A 71 -12.51 8.59 7.73
CA SER A 71 -12.91 9.29 8.96
C SER A 71 -11.69 9.91 9.64
N GLU A 72 -11.62 11.24 9.70
CA GLU A 72 -10.51 11.91 10.39
C GLU A 72 -10.44 11.57 11.88
N ASP A 73 -11.62 11.45 12.53
CA ASP A 73 -11.69 11.08 13.95
C ASP A 73 -11.15 9.67 14.21
N ASP A 74 -11.46 8.70 13.34
CA ASP A 74 -10.95 7.34 13.46
C ASP A 74 -9.44 7.30 13.23
N VAL A 75 -8.96 8.01 12.21
CA VAL A 75 -7.52 8.12 11.93
C VAL A 75 -6.78 8.72 13.14
N LYS A 76 -7.28 9.83 13.70
CA LYS A 76 -6.68 10.47 14.88
C LYS A 76 -6.63 9.52 16.07
N LYS A 77 -7.75 8.87 16.42
CA LYS A 77 -7.81 7.88 17.51
C LYS A 77 -6.87 6.72 17.27
N THR A 78 -6.76 6.26 16.02
CA THR A 78 -5.84 5.17 15.65
C THR A 78 -4.39 5.57 15.85
N VAL A 79 -3.97 6.74 15.39
CA VAL A 79 -2.60 7.25 15.58
C VAL A 79 -2.27 7.42 17.07
N GLU A 80 -3.20 7.96 17.87
CA GLU A 80 -3.06 8.07 19.33
C GLU A 80 -2.93 6.69 19.99
N ALA A 81 -3.71 5.70 19.56
CA ALA A 81 -3.65 4.33 20.07
C ALA A 81 -2.33 3.64 19.71
N VAL A 82 -1.81 3.85 18.49
CA VAL A 82 -0.49 3.36 18.07
C VAL A 82 0.62 3.97 18.93
N MET A 83 0.59 5.28 19.14
CA MET A 83 1.54 5.96 20.03
C MET A 83 1.48 5.41 21.45
N LYS A 84 0.31 5.13 21.96
CA LYS A 84 0.14 4.50 23.29
C LYS A 84 0.70 3.07 23.36
N ALA A 85 0.54 2.30 22.29
CA ALA A 85 0.96 0.89 22.23
C ALA A 85 2.47 0.72 22.02
N PHE A 86 3.09 1.56 21.17
CA PHE A 86 4.45 1.38 20.71
C PHE A 86 5.41 2.52 21.13
N GLY A 87 4.90 3.69 21.50
CA GLY A 87 5.68 4.81 22.02
C GLY A 87 6.22 5.78 20.97
N HIS A 88 6.37 5.37 19.71
CA HIS A 88 6.87 6.20 18.60
C HIS A 88 6.34 5.71 17.25
N ILE A 89 6.58 6.46 16.16
CA ILE A 89 6.21 6.10 14.79
C ILE A 89 7.34 6.53 13.86
N ASP A 90 8.07 5.57 13.28
CA ASP A 90 9.15 5.82 12.32
C ASP A 90 8.69 5.74 10.87
N ILE A 91 7.73 4.86 10.57
CA ILE A 91 7.33 4.53 9.20
C ILE A 91 5.82 4.62 9.08
N LEU A 92 5.35 5.29 8.02
CA LEU A 92 3.95 5.28 7.60
C LEU A 92 3.86 4.70 6.19
N VAL A 93 3.09 3.63 6.03
CA VAL A 93 2.72 3.08 4.73
C VAL A 93 1.25 3.36 4.46
N ASN A 94 0.97 4.29 3.57
CA ASN A 94 -0.37 4.57 3.06
C ASN A 94 -0.66 3.62 1.89
N ASN A 95 -1.35 2.50 2.18
CA ASN A 95 -1.63 1.48 1.18
C ASN A 95 -3.13 1.25 0.96
N ALA A 96 -4.00 1.63 1.89
CA ALA A 96 -5.44 1.47 1.74
C ALA A 96 -5.95 2.08 0.42
N GLY A 97 -6.80 1.34 -0.28
CA GLY A 97 -7.35 1.78 -1.56
C GLY A 97 -8.31 0.76 -2.14
N ILE A 98 -9.12 1.23 -3.07
CA ILE A 98 -10.04 0.42 -3.89
C ILE A 98 -9.86 0.75 -5.36
N ILE A 99 -10.37 -0.12 -6.22
CA ILE A 99 -10.48 0.13 -7.66
C ILE A 99 -11.94 0.19 -8.07
N VAL A 100 -12.27 1.16 -8.92
CA VAL A 100 -13.55 1.25 -9.63
C VAL A 100 -13.25 1.18 -11.13
N ARG A 101 -13.80 0.18 -11.82
CA ARG A 101 -13.58 -0.09 -13.24
C ARG A 101 -14.73 0.50 -14.07
N LYS A 102 -14.66 1.81 -14.29
CA LYS A 102 -15.64 2.57 -15.07
C LYS A 102 -15.01 3.75 -15.80
N THR A 103 -15.59 4.12 -16.94
CA THR A 103 -15.24 5.36 -17.65
C THR A 103 -15.75 6.59 -16.87
N VAL A 104 -15.37 7.79 -17.33
CA VAL A 104 -15.93 9.05 -16.77
C VAL A 104 -17.46 9.10 -16.95
N LEU A 105 -17.98 8.55 -18.06
CA LEU A 105 -19.41 8.58 -18.36
C LEU A 105 -20.24 7.66 -17.46
N ASP A 106 -19.65 6.54 -17.04
CA ASP A 106 -20.37 5.49 -16.32
C ASP A 106 -20.14 5.57 -14.80
N THR A 107 -19.15 6.35 -14.35
CA THR A 107 -18.84 6.52 -12.94
C THR A 107 -19.88 7.40 -12.27
N THR A 108 -20.52 6.91 -11.19
CA THR A 108 -21.39 7.76 -10.37
C THR A 108 -20.56 8.66 -9.45
N VAL A 109 -21.16 9.76 -8.97
CA VAL A 109 -20.49 10.67 -8.02
C VAL A 109 -20.12 9.93 -6.73
N GLU A 110 -20.98 9.05 -6.24
CA GLU A 110 -20.75 8.26 -5.03
C GLU A 110 -19.57 7.30 -5.19
N GLU A 111 -19.41 6.67 -6.36
CA GLU A 111 -18.26 5.80 -6.66
C GLU A 111 -16.98 6.61 -6.76
N TRP A 112 -17.06 7.78 -7.38
CA TRP A 112 -15.95 8.72 -7.45
C TRP A 112 -15.52 9.16 -6.05
N ASP A 113 -16.45 9.68 -5.25
CA ASP A 113 -16.18 10.18 -3.89
C ASP A 113 -15.60 9.07 -3.01
N ARG A 114 -16.19 7.88 -3.04
CA ARG A 114 -15.67 6.74 -2.30
C ARG A 114 -14.24 6.37 -2.68
N CYS A 115 -13.92 6.39 -3.98
CA CYS A 115 -12.58 6.06 -4.45
C CYS A 115 -11.57 7.13 -4.00
N MET A 116 -11.93 8.41 -4.12
CA MET A 116 -11.12 9.55 -3.69
C MET A 116 -10.94 9.57 -2.16
N ASP A 117 -11.99 9.34 -1.41
CA ASP A 117 -11.97 9.36 0.06
C ASP A 117 -11.05 8.27 0.63
N ILE A 118 -11.17 7.04 0.12
CA ILE A 118 -10.33 5.93 0.61
C ILE A 118 -8.87 6.12 0.16
N GLY A 119 -8.64 6.33 -1.13
CA GLY A 119 -7.28 6.26 -1.70
C GLY A 119 -6.46 7.52 -1.52
N LEU A 120 -7.05 8.72 -1.69
CA LEU A 120 -6.32 9.98 -1.65
C LEU A 120 -6.51 10.73 -0.32
N LYS A 121 -7.75 10.93 0.11
CA LYS A 121 -8.04 11.59 1.39
C LYS A 121 -7.52 10.76 2.58
N GLY A 122 -7.67 9.43 2.56
CA GLY A 122 -7.09 8.55 3.59
C GLY A 122 -5.57 8.69 3.70
N THR A 123 -4.86 8.73 2.56
CA THR A 123 -3.42 9.02 2.51
C THR A 123 -3.09 10.38 3.13
N PHE A 124 -3.87 11.40 2.81
CA PHE A 124 -3.71 12.74 3.40
C PHE A 124 -3.96 12.73 4.91
N LEU A 125 -5.03 12.10 5.39
CA LEU A 125 -5.41 12.11 6.80
C LEU A 125 -4.35 11.41 7.68
N PHE A 126 -3.90 10.22 7.31
CA PHE A 126 -2.82 9.56 8.04
C PHE A 126 -1.54 10.39 8.04
N SER A 127 -1.16 10.96 6.90
CA SER A 127 0.02 11.83 6.82
C SER A 127 -0.12 13.07 7.70
N LYS A 128 -1.29 13.70 7.71
CA LYS A 128 -1.61 14.89 8.54
C LYS A 128 -1.39 14.62 10.04
N HIS A 129 -1.77 13.44 10.53
CA HIS A 129 -1.67 13.11 11.95
C HIS A 129 -0.34 12.47 12.35
N VAL A 130 0.39 11.83 11.42
CA VAL A 130 1.68 11.19 11.68
C VAL A 130 2.86 12.16 11.52
N VAL A 131 2.84 13.04 10.53
CA VAL A 131 3.95 13.99 10.26
C VAL A 131 4.34 14.84 11.48
N PRO A 132 3.42 15.42 12.28
CA PRO A 132 3.80 16.17 13.47
C PRO A 132 4.57 15.32 14.51
N ILE A 133 4.26 14.03 14.62
CA ILE A 133 4.96 13.09 15.48
C ILE A 133 6.39 12.87 14.96
N MET A 134 6.53 12.55 13.66
CA MET A 134 7.83 12.37 13.02
C MET A 134 8.73 13.62 13.14
N ILE A 135 8.15 14.82 12.98
CA ILE A 135 8.91 16.09 13.18
C ILE A 135 9.44 16.18 14.61
N LYS A 136 8.62 15.87 15.60
CA LYS A 136 9.00 15.91 17.03
C LYS A 136 10.08 14.87 17.34
N GLU A 137 10.05 13.72 16.67
CA GLU A 137 11.00 12.61 16.86
C GLU A 137 12.28 12.76 16.02
N GLY A 138 12.37 13.80 15.16
CA GLY A 138 13.58 14.14 14.41
C GLY A 138 13.69 13.46 13.05
N GLY A 139 12.62 12.86 12.52
CA GLY A 139 12.60 12.27 11.19
C GLY A 139 11.62 11.13 11.06
N GLY A 140 11.53 10.57 9.84
CA GLY A 140 10.67 9.44 9.56
C GLY A 140 10.62 9.09 8.07
N VAL A 141 9.86 8.07 7.75
CA VAL A 141 9.67 7.62 6.37
C VAL A 141 8.18 7.43 6.06
N ILE A 142 7.74 8.01 4.95
CA ILE A 142 6.39 7.79 4.41
C ILE A 142 6.52 7.12 3.05
N VAL A 143 5.85 5.98 2.88
CA VAL A 143 5.79 5.28 1.59
C VAL A 143 4.33 5.12 1.18
N ASN A 144 3.95 5.75 0.09
CA ASN A 144 2.58 5.73 -0.43
C ASN A 144 2.43 4.67 -1.54
N THR A 145 1.28 3.99 -1.59
CA THR A 145 0.94 3.07 -2.68
C THR A 145 0.22 3.84 -3.78
N ALA A 146 0.99 4.27 -4.80
CA ALA A 146 0.44 4.77 -6.05
C ALA A 146 0.04 3.59 -6.97
N SER A 147 0.34 3.65 -8.25
CA SER A 147 0.11 2.60 -9.24
C SER A 147 0.82 2.97 -10.54
N GLY A 148 1.04 2.03 -11.45
CA GLY A 148 1.30 2.33 -12.85
C GLY A 148 0.26 3.26 -13.48
N ALA A 149 -0.96 3.29 -12.94
CA ALA A 149 -2.02 4.23 -13.32
C ALA A 149 -1.66 5.71 -13.07
N ALA A 150 -0.70 5.99 -12.19
CA ALA A 150 -0.18 7.34 -11.96
C ALA A 150 0.79 7.80 -13.06
N ILE A 151 1.29 6.88 -13.88
CA ILE A 151 2.30 7.10 -14.93
C ILE A 151 1.65 6.99 -16.31
N LYS A 152 0.85 5.94 -16.53
CA LYS A 152 0.20 5.62 -17.80
C LYS A 152 -1.26 5.27 -17.54
N GLY A 153 -2.18 5.95 -18.21
CA GLY A 153 -3.61 5.74 -18.02
C GLY A 153 -4.03 4.27 -18.16
N VAL A 154 -4.93 3.86 -17.29
CA VAL A 154 -5.59 2.56 -17.33
C VAL A 154 -6.97 2.76 -17.92
N PRO A 155 -7.35 2.03 -18.99
CA PRO A 155 -8.70 2.13 -19.57
C PRO A 155 -9.76 1.76 -18.51
N ASP A 156 -10.93 2.36 -18.63
CA ASP A 156 -12.10 2.10 -17.80
C ASP A 156 -11.81 2.14 -16.28
N ALA A 157 -11.02 3.10 -15.85
CA ALA A 157 -10.62 3.26 -14.45
C ALA A 157 -10.47 4.75 -14.09
N ALA A 158 -11.41 5.60 -14.50
CA ALA A 158 -11.30 7.04 -14.36
C ALA A 158 -11.07 7.49 -12.90
N PRO A 159 -11.84 7.04 -11.88
CA PRO A 159 -11.59 7.41 -10.48
C PRO A 159 -10.23 6.93 -9.98
N TYR A 160 -9.85 5.71 -10.33
CA TYR A 160 -8.60 5.11 -9.90
C TYR A 160 -7.37 5.83 -10.48
N ASN A 161 -7.41 6.20 -11.77
CA ASN A 161 -6.36 7.01 -12.40
C ASN A 161 -6.19 8.36 -11.68
N ALA A 162 -7.29 9.02 -11.33
CA ALA A 162 -7.27 10.30 -10.62
C ALA A 162 -6.66 10.14 -9.20
N VAL A 163 -7.11 9.14 -8.45
CA VAL A 163 -6.59 8.83 -7.11
C VAL A 163 -5.08 8.59 -7.17
N LYS A 164 -4.63 7.69 -8.03
CA LYS A 164 -3.22 7.27 -8.04
C LYS A 164 -2.30 8.36 -8.59
N GLY A 165 -2.78 9.16 -9.54
CA GLY A 165 -2.12 10.40 -9.97
C GLY A 165 -2.02 11.43 -8.84
N GLY A 166 -3.11 11.60 -8.08
CA GLY A 166 -3.16 12.46 -6.90
C GLY A 166 -2.19 12.02 -5.79
N VAL A 167 -2.11 10.73 -5.49
CA VAL A 167 -1.15 10.17 -4.50
C VAL A 167 0.29 10.44 -4.92
N ALA A 168 0.63 10.27 -6.20
CA ALA A 168 1.98 10.55 -6.69
C ALA A 168 2.32 12.06 -6.61
N ALA A 169 1.34 12.94 -6.90
CA ALA A 169 1.50 14.39 -6.77
C ALA A 169 1.65 14.81 -5.29
N LEU A 170 0.80 14.29 -4.40
CA LEU A 170 0.86 14.53 -2.96
C LEU A 170 2.21 14.07 -2.38
N THR A 171 2.73 12.92 -2.82
CA THR A 171 4.05 12.42 -2.44
C THR A 171 5.15 13.43 -2.72
N ARG A 172 5.17 14.02 -3.92
CA ARG A 172 6.18 15.04 -4.30
C ARG A 172 6.04 16.31 -3.44
N GLY A 173 4.81 16.79 -3.22
CA GLY A 173 4.55 17.94 -2.37
C GLY A 173 5.07 17.71 -0.95
N MET A 174 4.68 16.60 -0.31
CA MET A 174 5.13 16.27 1.04
C MET A 174 6.65 16.10 1.14
N ALA A 175 7.30 15.55 0.12
CA ALA A 175 8.76 15.41 0.10
C ALA A 175 9.47 16.77 0.15
N VAL A 176 8.94 17.78 -0.56
CA VAL A 176 9.46 19.16 -0.54
C VAL A 176 9.19 19.82 0.81
N ASP A 177 7.98 19.67 1.33
CA ASP A 177 7.57 20.34 2.58
C ASP A 177 8.32 19.82 3.81
N PHE A 178 8.55 18.49 3.87
CA PHE A 178 9.00 17.83 5.08
C PHE A 178 10.45 17.31 5.02
N GLY A 179 11.14 17.42 3.89
CA GLY A 179 12.56 17.02 3.75
C GLY A 179 13.48 17.74 4.76
N LYS A 180 13.21 19.00 5.07
CA LYS A 180 13.95 19.79 6.08
C LYS A 180 13.84 19.23 7.51
N TYR A 181 12.85 18.39 7.78
CA TYR A 181 12.66 17.70 9.05
C TYR A 181 13.19 16.25 9.04
N ASN A 182 14.02 15.91 8.04
CA ASN A 182 14.53 14.54 7.88
C ASN A 182 13.40 13.50 7.67
N ILE A 183 12.30 13.90 7.02
CA ILE A 183 11.21 13.00 6.63
C ILE A 183 11.33 12.73 5.13
N ARG A 184 11.51 11.46 4.76
CA ARG A 184 11.52 11.01 3.37
C ARG A 184 10.12 10.56 2.96
N VAL A 185 9.66 11.01 1.81
CA VAL A 185 8.35 10.65 1.29
C VAL A 185 8.48 10.14 -0.14
N ASN A 186 8.13 8.89 -0.39
CA ASN A 186 8.20 8.28 -1.72
C ASN A 186 6.90 7.53 -2.03
N CYS A 187 6.66 7.17 -3.29
CA CYS A 187 5.60 6.24 -3.63
C CYS A 187 6.10 5.08 -4.49
N VAL A 188 5.46 3.94 -4.30
CA VAL A 188 5.61 2.76 -5.16
C VAL A 188 4.46 2.74 -6.14
N CYS A 189 4.76 2.43 -7.41
CA CYS A 189 3.81 2.32 -8.51
C CYS A 189 3.76 0.86 -9.00
N PRO A 190 2.98 -0.02 -8.34
CA PRO A 190 2.85 -1.41 -8.77
C PRO A 190 2.14 -1.52 -10.13
N GLY A 191 2.48 -2.58 -10.88
CA GLY A 191 1.67 -3.08 -11.99
C GLY A 191 0.50 -3.93 -11.51
N ASP A 192 0.09 -4.92 -12.33
CA ASP A 192 -0.91 -5.90 -11.91
C ASP A 192 -0.24 -6.95 -11.01
N ILE A 193 -0.78 -7.05 -9.82
CA ILE A 193 -0.27 -7.89 -8.75
C ILE A 193 -1.36 -8.86 -8.33
N LEU A 194 -1.05 -10.14 -8.22
CA LEU A 194 -1.99 -11.15 -7.76
C LEU A 194 -2.42 -10.87 -6.32
N THR A 195 -3.57 -10.26 -6.18
CA THR A 195 -4.15 -9.81 -4.91
C THR A 195 -5.67 -9.86 -5.00
N PRO A 196 -6.39 -9.81 -3.87
CA PRO A 196 -7.85 -9.68 -3.88
C PRO A 196 -8.37 -8.50 -4.70
N MET A 197 -7.60 -7.41 -4.84
CA MET A 197 -7.97 -6.28 -5.70
C MET A 197 -8.00 -6.66 -7.18
N LEU A 198 -7.00 -7.39 -7.69
CA LEU A 198 -6.98 -7.86 -9.08
C LEU A 198 -8.13 -8.85 -9.34
N ILE A 199 -8.42 -9.74 -8.39
CA ILE A 199 -9.55 -10.65 -8.47
C ILE A 199 -10.87 -9.87 -8.55
N SER A 200 -11.05 -8.88 -7.68
CA SER A 200 -12.22 -7.98 -7.72
C SER A 200 -12.35 -7.26 -9.06
N GLU A 201 -11.24 -6.85 -9.66
CA GLU A 201 -11.22 -6.25 -11.00
C GLU A 201 -11.71 -7.24 -12.07
N GLY A 202 -11.24 -8.49 -12.02
CA GLY A 202 -11.70 -9.53 -12.93
C GLY A 202 -13.20 -9.79 -12.84
N LEU A 203 -13.76 -9.79 -11.61
CA LEU A 203 -15.18 -9.90 -11.35
C LEU A 203 -15.98 -8.70 -11.89
N GLN A 204 -15.52 -7.46 -11.61
CA GLN A 204 -16.18 -6.24 -12.07
C GLN A 204 -16.22 -6.13 -13.60
N THR A 205 -15.22 -6.66 -14.28
CA THR A 205 -15.12 -6.63 -15.75
C THR A 205 -15.74 -7.86 -16.42
N GLY A 206 -16.28 -8.80 -15.65
CA GLY A 206 -16.88 -10.04 -16.18
C GLY A 206 -15.89 -11.02 -16.82
N LYS A 207 -14.59 -10.84 -16.59
CA LYS A 207 -13.54 -11.75 -17.09
C LYS A 207 -13.46 -13.05 -16.34
N ILE A 208 -13.86 -13.06 -15.08
CA ILE A 208 -14.06 -14.23 -14.24
C ILE A 208 -15.41 -14.13 -13.54
N THR A 209 -15.99 -15.25 -13.18
CA THR A 209 -17.27 -15.35 -12.46
C THR A 209 -17.10 -15.59 -10.97
N THR A 210 -15.92 -16.07 -10.55
CA THR A 210 -15.56 -16.32 -9.14
C THR A 210 -14.10 -16.01 -8.89
N GLY A 211 -13.78 -15.64 -7.66
CA GLY A 211 -12.41 -15.50 -7.18
C GLY A 211 -11.84 -16.76 -6.52
N ASP A 212 -12.69 -17.79 -6.37
CA ASP A 212 -12.36 -19.09 -5.78
C ASP A 212 -12.96 -20.21 -6.66
N PRO A 213 -12.27 -20.56 -7.79
CA PRO A 213 -12.78 -21.50 -8.77
C PRO A 213 -12.92 -22.91 -8.17
N GLN A 214 -14.08 -23.53 -8.37
CA GLN A 214 -14.43 -24.87 -7.88
C GLN A 214 -14.58 -25.90 -9.03
N THR A 215 -14.70 -25.44 -10.28
CA THR A 215 -14.82 -26.29 -11.45
C THR A 215 -13.64 -26.12 -12.40
N PRO A 216 -13.34 -27.11 -13.28
CA PRO A 216 -12.28 -26.97 -14.30
C PRO A 216 -12.51 -25.79 -15.24
N GLU A 217 -13.75 -25.47 -15.58
CA GLU A 217 -14.12 -24.35 -16.43
C GLU A 217 -13.86 -23.00 -15.75
N GLU A 218 -14.20 -22.87 -14.47
CA GLU A 218 -13.89 -21.68 -13.66
C GLU A 218 -12.39 -21.50 -13.50
N GLN A 219 -11.65 -22.59 -13.25
CA GLN A 219 -10.19 -22.56 -13.15
C GLN A 219 -9.55 -22.11 -14.48
N ALA A 220 -10.01 -22.63 -15.60
CA ALA A 220 -9.51 -22.24 -16.92
C ALA A 220 -9.77 -20.75 -17.22
N ALA A 221 -10.94 -20.24 -16.85
CA ALA A 221 -11.28 -18.81 -17.00
C ALA A 221 -10.40 -17.94 -16.11
N PHE A 222 -10.16 -18.36 -14.86
CA PHE A 222 -9.30 -17.66 -13.91
C PHE A 222 -7.86 -17.62 -14.42
N ASP A 223 -7.30 -18.74 -14.86
CA ASP A 223 -5.93 -18.85 -15.38
C ASP A 223 -5.76 -18.00 -16.66
N ALA A 224 -6.75 -18.02 -17.56
CA ALA A 224 -6.76 -17.18 -18.74
C ALA A 224 -6.78 -15.67 -18.40
N PHE A 225 -7.55 -15.28 -17.40
CA PHE A 225 -7.56 -13.90 -16.90
C PHE A 225 -6.18 -13.49 -16.36
N ILE A 226 -5.58 -14.29 -15.49
CA ILE A 226 -4.26 -14.04 -14.91
C ILE A 226 -3.18 -13.95 -16.00
N SER A 227 -3.17 -14.89 -16.95
CA SER A 227 -2.26 -14.87 -18.10
C SER A 227 -2.43 -13.59 -18.91
N SER A 228 -3.67 -13.25 -19.29
CA SER A 228 -3.97 -12.04 -20.07
C SER A 228 -3.48 -10.76 -19.40
N CYS A 229 -3.43 -10.73 -18.09
CA CYS A 229 -2.85 -9.62 -17.33
C CYS A 229 -1.32 -9.56 -17.48
N GLY A 230 -0.65 -10.65 -17.78
CA GLY A 230 0.81 -10.76 -17.96
C GLY A 230 1.32 -10.54 -19.38
N ASP A 231 0.57 -10.99 -20.38
CA ASP A 231 1.01 -11.19 -21.77
C ASP A 231 1.59 -9.96 -22.45
N TYR A 232 1.08 -8.78 -22.15
CA TYR A 232 1.54 -7.52 -22.76
C TYR A 232 2.65 -6.80 -21.99
N ARG A 233 3.25 -7.47 -20.99
CA ARG A 233 4.39 -6.94 -20.23
C ARG A 233 5.71 -7.49 -20.75
N PRO A 234 6.78 -6.71 -20.72
CA PRO A 234 8.13 -7.23 -21.05
C PRO A 234 8.49 -8.49 -20.26
N LEU A 235 8.13 -8.59 -18.97
CA LEU A 235 8.39 -9.79 -18.15
C LEU A 235 7.37 -10.91 -18.34
N GLN A 236 6.35 -10.74 -19.18
CA GLN A 236 5.32 -11.74 -19.54
C GLN A 236 4.66 -12.44 -18.35
N ARG A 237 4.51 -11.74 -17.23
CA ARG A 237 3.84 -12.23 -16.02
C ARG A 237 3.37 -11.07 -15.15
N ILE A 238 2.42 -11.34 -14.29
CA ILE A 238 2.06 -10.45 -13.18
C ILE A 238 3.04 -10.59 -12.01
N GLY A 239 3.02 -9.62 -11.10
CA GLY A 239 3.81 -9.66 -9.87
C GLY A 239 3.08 -10.33 -8.71
N THR A 240 3.81 -10.59 -7.62
CA THR A 240 3.24 -10.99 -6.33
C THR A 240 3.29 -9.85 -5.32
N ALA A 241 2.43 -9.90 -4.30
CA ALA A 241 2.43 -8.91 -3.23
C ALA A 241 3.78 -8.82 -2.50
N GLU A 242 4.43 -9.97 -2.30
CA GLU A 242 5.76 -10.03 -1.69
C GLU A 242 6.83 -9.33 -2.53
N GLN A 243 6.81 -9.49 -3.85
CA GLN A 243 7.76 -8.80 -4.74
C GLN A 243 7.62 -7.27 -4.65
N ILE A 244 6.41 -6.77 -4.46
CA ILE A 244 6.16 -5.35 -4.24
C ILE A 244 6.64 -4.93 -2.84
N ALA A 245 6.40 -5.74 -1.81
CA ALA A 245 6.80 -5.45 -0.44
C ALA A 245 8.32 -5.21 -0.30
N TYR A 246 9.17 -5.87 -1.11
CA TYR A 246 10.62 -5.60 -1.11
C TYR A 246 10.98 -4.16 -1.49
N THR A 247 10.23 -3.53 -2.39
CA THR A 247 10.44 -2.11 -2.71
C THR A 247 10.05 -1.20 -1.54
N PHE A 248 8.97 -1.54 -0.82
CA PHE A 248 8.60 -0.84 0.41
C PHE A 248 9.67 -1.00 1.49
N LEU A 249 10.22 -2.20 1.66
CA LEU A 249 11.33 -2.45 2.59
C LEU A 249 12.57 -1.61 2.24
N PHE A 250 12.97 -1.58 0.97
CA PHE A 250 14.05 -0.72 0.49
C PHE A 250 13.79 0.75 0.86
N LEU A 251 12.59 1.26 0.57
CA LEU A 251 12.25 2.66 0.83
C LEU A 251 12.12 2.98 2.32
N ALA A 252 11.72 2.03 3.14
CA ALA A 252 11.65 2.19 4.59
C ALA A 252 13.02 2.14 5.27
N SER A 253 13.98 1.44 4.68
CA SER A 253 15.30 1.21 5.26
C SER A 253 16.29 2.35 4.93
N ASP A 254 17.46 2.28 5.58
CA ASP A 254 18.57 3.21 5.36
C ASP A 254 19.22 3.08 3.97
N MET A 255 18.92 2.00 3.22
CA MET A 255 19.38 1.86 1.83
C MET A 255 18.88 2.98 0.92
N SER A 256 17.79 3.63 1.27
CA SER A 256 17.17 4.72 0.49
C SER A 256 17.30 6.10 1.16
N TYR A 257 18.29 6.29 2.02
CA TYR A 257 18.44 7.51 2.85
C TYR A 257 18.52 8.83 2.04
N TYR A 258 18.86 8.77 0.75
CA TYR A 258 18.90 9.94 -0.14
C TYR A 258 17.74 9.98 -1.14
N ALA A 259 16.76 9.07 -1.02
CA ALA A 259 15.60 9.00 -1.90
C ALA A 259 14.37 9.67 -1.25
N THR A 260 13.90 10.76 -1.84
CA THR A 260 12.63 11.41 -1.47
C THR A 260 11.96 12.02 -2.70
N GLY A 261 10.63 12.09 -2.73
CA GLY A 261 9.83 12.59 -3.85
C GLY A 261 9.76 11.65 -5.06
N GLY A 262 10.35 10.46 -4.96
CA GLY A 262 10.44 9.51 -6.06
C GLY A 262 9.16 8.69 -6.26
N SER A 263 8.90 8.33 -7.53
CA SER A 263 7.89 7.34 -7.93
C SER A 263 8.61 6.08 -8.42
N PHE A 264 8.54 5.01 -7.64
CA PHE A 264 9.25 3.76 -7.90
C PHE A 264 8.34 2.79 -8.64
N VAL A 265 8.54 2.65 -9.95
CA VAL A 265 7.72 1.79 -10.80
C VAL A 265 8.19 0.34 -10.67
N VAL A 266 7.25 -0.56 -10.32
CA VAL A 266 7.48 -2.00 -10.16
C VAL A 266 6.33 -2.75 -10.82
N ASP A 267 6.39 -2.91 -12.15
CA ASP A 267 5.23 -3.26 -12.98
C ASP A 267 5.52 -4.27 -14.10
N GLY A 268 6.69 -4.89 -14.07
CA GLY A 268 7.11 -5.83 -15.13
C GLY A 268 7.38 -5.17 -16.48
N GLY A 269 7.59 -3.83 -16.50
CA GLY A 269 7.85 -3.04 -17.69
C GLY A 269 6.60 -2.49 -18.39
N ARG A 270 5.42 -2.52 -17.73
CA ARG A 270 4.16 -2.04 -18.31
C ARG A 270 4.19 -0.55 -18.71
N CYS A 271 4.89 0.27 -17.95
CA CYS A 271 4.98 1.72 -18.14
C CYS A 271 6.20 2.15 -18.96
N SER A 272 6.98 1.19 -19.48
CA SER A 272 8.14 1.45 -20.36
C SER A 272 7.72 1.94 -21.72
#